data_08489e5d9450f8aa8a9f44eaf7c4fc7c
#
_entry.id   08489e5d9450f8aa8a9f44eaf7c4fc7c
#
_cell.length_a   1.000
_cell.length_b   1.000
_cell.length_c   1.000
_cell.angle_alpha   90.00
_cell.angle_beta   90.00
_cell.angle_gamma   90.00
#
_symmetry.space_group_name_H-M   'P 1'
#
loop_
_entity.id
_entity.type
_entity.pdbx_description
1 polymer ?
#
loop_
_entity_poly.entity_id
_entity_poly.type
_entity_poly.pdbx_seq_one_letter_code
_entity_poly.pdbx_strand_id
1 'polypeptide(L)'
;VSDTDTEVIAHLVHSHLRGGISLFDAVRKAVAELVGAYAIAVVSEADPERLVVARHGAPLLLGVGDGENFAASDTSALIQVTQRVVYLEDGDVADITLSGFIIVDSKGSPVRRAVHVSQLTAAAVELGNYSHYMQKEIFEQPMAVANTLEMITNARSISPLLFGSEAEKIFRDIDSVLILACGTSFHAGMVARYWIEAFAGIPCNVEIASEYRYRESVPNPHTLVITISQSGETADTLAALQHARRLGQKHSLSICNVPESALVRASDLRFLTRAGPEIGVASTKAFTTQLAVLALLTMGLAKMRGRLTT
;
A
#
# COMPACT_ATOMS: atom_id res chain seq x y z
N VAL A 1 -0.08 -26.09 20.57
CA VAL A 1 0.05 -24.96 21.46
C VAL A 1 1.27 -24.16 21.01
N SER A 2 1.05 -22.95 20.53
CA SER A 2 2.10 -22.07 20.03
C SER A 2 2.11 -20.74 20.83
N ASP A 3 3.15 -19.95 20.64
CA ASP A 3 3.27 -18.61 21.25
C ASP A 3 2.71 -17.51 20.33
N THR A 4 1.95 -17.88 19.29
CA THR A 4 1.38 -16.94 18.31
C THR A 4 -0.03 -16.51 18.68
N ASP A 5 -0.38 -15.27 18.44
CA ASP A 5 -1.74 -14.71 18.56
C ASP A 5 -2.73 -15.38 17.60
N THR A 6 -2.26 -15.87 16.45
CA THR A 6 -3.07 -16.58 15.46
C THR A 6 -3.72 -17.86 16.04
N GLU A 7 -3.06 -18.57 16.96
CA GLU A 7 -3.65 -19.74 17.63
C GLU A 7 -4.89 -19.34 18.44
N VAL A 8 -4.87 -18.19 19.10
CA VAL A 8 -6.03 -17.66 19.84
C VAL A 8 -7.22 -17.45 18.92
N ILE A 9 -6.98 -16.92 17.70
CA ILE A 9 -8.02 -16.75 16.69
C ILE A 9 -8.62 -18.10 16.29
N ALA A 10 -7.79 -19.12 16.05
CA ALA A 10 -8.26 -20.44 15.71
C ALA A 10 -9.14 -21.04 16.82
N HIS A 11 -8.75 -20.88 18.08
CA HIS A 11 -9.56 -21.32 19.24
C HIS A 11 -10.87 -20.53 19.36
N LEU A 12 -10.86 -19.25 19.11
CA LEU A 12 -12.05 -18.40 19.14
C LEU A 12 -13.05 -18.84 18.07
N VAL A 13 -12.61 -19.01 16.82
CA VAL A 13 -13.47 -19.54 15.73
C VAL A 13 -14.02 -20.92 16.10
N HIS A 14 -13.18 -21.82 16.62
CA HIS A 14 -13.61 -23.15 17.05
C HIS A 14 -14.66 -23.08 18.18
N SER A 15 -14.54 -22.18 19.12
CA SER A 15 -15.53 -22.01 20.20
C SER A 15 -16.89 -21.62 19.66
N HIS A 16 -16.96 -20.76 18.65
CA HIS A 16 -18.19 -20.40 17.97
C HIS A 16 -18.79 -21.54 17.15
N LEU A 17 -17.95 -22.37 16.50
CA LEU A 17 -18.39 -23.56 15.75
C LEU A 17 -19.11 -24.58 16.63
N ARG A 18 -18.75 -24.73 17.92
CA ARG A 18 -19.44 -25.61 18.86
C ARG A 18 -20.91 -25.29 19.05
N GLY A 19 -21.35 -24.10 18.70
CA GLY A 19 -22.76 -23.68 18.67
C GLY A 19 -23.57 -24.18 17.47
N GLY A 20 -22.95 -24.97 16.55
CA GLY A 20 -23.64 -25.55 15.39
C GLY A 20 -23.91 -24.54 14.26
N ILE A 21 -23.18 -23.43 14.24
CA ILE A 21 -23.28 -22.41 13.17
C ILE A 21 -22.29 -22.70 12.04
N SER A 22 -22.48 -22.05 10.87
CA SER A 22 -21.58 -22.20 9.74
C SER A 22 -20.15 -21.67 10.04
N LEU A 23 -19.12 -22.13 9.28
CA LEU A 23 -17.77 -21.60 9.37
C LEU A 23 -17.77 -20.08 9.12
N PHE A 24 -18.53 -19.63 8.13
CA PHE A 24 -18.66 -18.22 7.80
C PHE A 24 -19.19 -17.40 8.99
N ASP A 25 -20.27 -17.85 9.64
CA ASP A 25 -20.82 -17.15 10.80
C ASP A 25 -19.90 -17.23 12.03
N ALA A 26 -19.17 -18.34 12.20
CA ALA A 26 -18.20 -18.48 13.29
C ALA A 26 -17.04 -17.49 13.13
N VAL A 27 -16.49 -17.36 11.90
CA VAL A 27 -15.45 -16.35 11.59
C VAL A 27 -15.98 -14.94 11.79
N ARG A 28 -17.18 -14.62 11.32
CA ARG A 28 -17.80 -13.30 11.52
C ARG A 28 -17.94 -12.93 13.01
N LYS A 29 -18.34 -13.88 13.84
CA LYS A 29 -18.41 -13.65 15.29
C LYS A 29 -17.03 -13.46 15.89
N ALA A 30 -16.07 -14.30 15.52
CA ALA A 30 -14.71 -14.20 16.02
C ALA A 30 -14.06 -12.86 15.69
N VAL A 31 -14.15 -12.40 14.43
CA VAL A 31 -13.53 -11.12 14.01
C VAL A 31 -14.16 -9.91 14.67
N ALA A 32 -15.42 -9.99 15.11
CA ALA A 32 -16.07 -8.92 15.87
C ALA A 32 -15.48 -8.72 17.28
N GLU A 33 -14.76 -9.72 17.79
CA GLU A 33 -14.11 -9.70 19.11
C GLU A 33 -12.61 -9.35 19.00
N LEU A 34 -12.03 -9.39 17.78
CA LEU A 34 -10.61 -9.11 17.59
C LEU A 34 -10.32 -7.61 17.67
N VAL A 35 -9.19 -7.29 18.27
CA VAL A 35 -8.65 -5.92 18.35
C VAL A 35 -7.28 -5.89 17.68
N GLY A 36 -7.07 -4.96 16.75
CA GLY A 36 -5.81 -4.82 16.04
C GLY A 36 -5.95 -5.13 14.55
N ALA A 37 -4.81 -5.17 13.84
CA ALA A 37 -4.77 -5.44 12.41
C ALA A 37 -4.61 -6.94 12.14
N TYR A 38 -5.38 -7.46 11.19
CA TYR A 38 -5.31 -8.85 10.77
C TYR A 38 -5.71 -9.03 9.30
N ALA A 39 -5.16 -10.07 8.68
CA ALA A 39 -5.63 -10.68 7.45
C ALA A 39 -5.58 -12.20 7.67
N ILE A 40 -6.73 -12.84 7.74
CA ILE A 40 -6.84 -14.25 8.08
C ILE A 40 -7.55 -15.04 6.98
N ALA A 41 -7.14 -16.29 6.83
CA ALA A 41 -7.77 -17.29 5.99
C ALA A 41 -8.05 -18.53 6.84
N VAL A 42 -9.29 -18.95 6.86
CA VAL A 42 -9.78 -20.01 7.74
C VAL A 42 -10.38 -21.14 6.92
N VAL A 43 -9.91 -22.35 7.16
CA VAL A 43 -10.46 -23.60 6.59
C VAL A 43 -10.91 -24.50 7.73
N SER A 44 -11.85 -25.39 7.46
CA SER A 44 -12.33 -26.38 8.43
C SER A 44 -12.36 -27.76 7.80
N GLU A 45 -11.91 -28.78 8.52
CA GLU A 45 -12.01 -30.16 8.10
C GLU A 45 -13.48 -30.61 7.89
N ALA A 46 -14.41 -30.02 8.63
CA ALA A 46 -15.84 -30.31 8.52
C ALA A 46 -16.48 -29.69 7.26
N ASP A 47 -15.83 -28.71 6.63
CA ASP A 47 -16.31 -28.01 5.41
C ASP A 47 -15.11 -27.68 4.50
N PRO A 48 -14.47 -28.70 3.87
CA PRO A 48 -13.20 -28.53 3.17
C PRO A 48 -13.31 -27.79 1.83
N GLU A 49 -14.51 -27.61 1.31
CA GLU A 49 -14.76 -26.88 0.05
C GLU A 49 -14.93 -25.37 0.24
N ARG A 50 -14.77 -24.91 1.49
CA ARG A 50 -14.97 -23.52 1.87
C ARG A 50 -13.71 -22.90 2.45
N LEU A 51 -13.39 -21.72 1.97
CA LEU A 51 -12.36 -20.84 2.54
C LEU A 51 -13.03 -19.54 3.00
N VAL A 52 -12.94 -19.23 4.27
CA VAL A 52 -13.44 -17.95 4.80
C VAL A 52 -12.26 -17.05 5.11
N VAL A 53 -12.29 -15.83 4.56
CA VAL A 53 -11.23 -14.84 4.78
C VAL A 53 -11.80 -13.57 5.37
N ALA A 54 -10.99 -12.90 6.18
CA ALA A 54 -11.36 -11.63 6.79
C ALA A 54 -10.15 -10.71 6.92
N ARG A 55 -10.37 -9.39 6.80
CA ARG A 55 -9.31 -8.41 6.97
C ARG A 55 -9.73 -7.21 7.80
N HIS A 56 -8.74 -6.66 8.52
CA HIS A 56 -8.80 -5.34 9.13
C HIS A 56 -7.38 -4.78 9.25
N GLY A 57 -7.12 -3.62 8.68
CA GLY A 57 -5.81 -2.95 8.76
C GLY A 57 -4.64 -3.63 8.05
N ALA A 58 -4.81 -4.86 7.52
CA ALA A 58 -3.81 -5.61 6.77
C ALA A 58 -4.32 -5.92 5.35
N PRO A 59 -3.45 -6.04 4.33
CA PRO A 59 -3.87 -6.26 2.95
C PRO A 59 -4.44 -7.67 2.76
N LEU A 60 -5.55 -7.77 2.01
CA LEU A 60 -6.14 -9.02 1.56
C LEU A 60 -6.97 -8.77 0.30
N LEU A 61 -6.83 -9.64 -0.67
CA LEU A 61 -7.60 -9.59 -1.92
C LEU A 61 -8.03 -11.00 -2.34
N LEU A 62 -9.05 -11.06 -3.18
CA LEU A 62 -9.50 -12.30 -3.79
C LEU A 62 -9.05 -12.35 -5.25
N GLY A 63 -8.63 -13.53 -5.72
CA GLY A 63 -8.43 -13.83 -7.12
C GLY A 63 -9.64 -14.55 -7.70
N VAL A 64 -10.09 -14.11 -8.88
CA VAL A 64 -11.24 -14.69 -9.56
C VAL A 64 -10.71 -15.54 -10.72
N GLY A 65 -10.75 -16.85 -10.58
CA GLY A 65 -10.35 -17.81 -11.61
C GLY A 65 -11.55 -18.35 -12.42
N ASP A 66 -11.31 -19.43 -13.13
CA ASP A 66 -12.33 -20.19 -13.87
C ASP A 66 -12.52 -21.53 -13.16
N GLY A 67 -13.63 -21.67 -12.44
CA GLY A 67 -13.90 -22.85 -11.59
C GLY A 67 -13.04 -22.92 -10.33
N GLU A 68 -12.35 -21.84 -9.98
CA GLU A 68 -11.52 -21.72 -8.78
C GLU A 68 -11.43 -20.27 -8.34
N ASN A 69 -11.22 -20.04 -7.04
CA ASN A 69 -11.02 -18.71 -6.47
C ASN A 69 -9.89 -18.75 -5.45
N PHE A 70 -9.23 -17.62 -5.27
CA PHE A 70 -8.01 -17.52 -4.49
C PHE A 70 -8.10 -16.38 -3.46
N ALA A 71 -7.25 -16.43 -2.44
CA ALA A 71 -7.02 -15.33 -1.53
C ALA A 71 -5.51 -15.10 -1.38
N ALA A 72 -5.09 -13.84 -1.36
CA ALA A 72 -3.70 -13.46 -1.18
C ALA A 72 -3.61 -12.05 -0.57
N SER A 73 -2.45 -11.72 0.00
CA SER A 73 -2.15 -10.38 0.49
C SER A 73 -1.67 -9.43 -0.61
N ASP A 74 -1.17 -9.97 -1.73
CA ASP A 74 -0.63 -9.20 -2.84
C ASP A 74 -1.01 -9.81 -4.20
N THR A 75 -1.25 -8.95 -5.18
CA THR A 75 -1.64 -9.37 -6.54
C THR A 75 -0.56 -10.19 -7.24
N SER A 76 0.73 -9.93 -6.96
CA SER A 76 1.83 -10.66 -7.58
C SER A 76 1.81 -12.16 -7.26
N ALA A 77 1.27 -12.55 -6.12
CA ALA A 77 1.11 -13.95 -5.74
C ALA A 77 0.09 -14.70 -6.62
N LEU A 78 -0.85 -13.99 -7.24
CA LEU A 78 -1.94 -14.57 -8.03
C LEU A 78 -1.74 -14.46 -9.54
N ILE A 79 -0.78 -13.64 -9.99
CA ILE A 79 -0.64 -13.29 -11.41
C ILE A 79 -0.41 -14.47 -12.34
N GLN A 80 0.12 -15.59 -11.82
CA GLN A 80 0.34 -16.83 -12.60
C GLN A 80 -0.97 -17.63 -12.80
N VAL A 81 -1.99 -17.38 -11.98
CA VAL A 81 -3.26 -18.11 -12.03
C VAL A 81 -4.42 -17.23 -12.46
N THR A 82 -4.43 -15.95 -12.06
CA THR A 82 -5.45 -14.98 -12.50
C THR A 82 -4.95 -13.55 -12.43
N GLN A 83 -5.42 -12.71 -13.35
CA GLN A 83 -5.25 -11.26 -13.32
C GLN A 83 -6.47 -10.53 -12.74
N ARG A 84 -7.58 -11.26 -12.54
CA ARG A 84 -8.84 -10.70 -12.04
C ARG A 84 -8.82 -10.73 -10.53
N VAL A 85 -8.79 -9.56 -9.89
CA VAL A 85 -8.68 -9.43 -8.43
C VAL A 85 -9.79 -8.56 -7.87
N VAL A 86 -10.16 -8.84 -6.62
CA VAL A 86 -11.11 -8.06 -5.84
C VAL A 86 -10.42 -7.64 -4.54
N TYR A 87 -10.21 -6.35 -4.36
CA TYR A 87 -9.66 -5.82 -3.11
C TYR A 87 -10.74 -5.78 -2.05
N LEU A 88 -10.48 -6.41 -0.91
CA LEU A 88 -11.36 -6.32 0.25
C LEU A 88 -11.13 -4.99 0.99
N GLU A 89 -12.15 -4.46 1.60
CA GLU A 89 -12.07 -3.29 2.48
C GLU A 89 -11.97 -3.70 3.95
N ASP A 90 -11.60 -2.77 4.83
CA ASP A 90 -11.47 -3.04 6.26
C ASP A 90 -12.80 -3.48 6.87
N GLY A 91 -12.77 -4.62 7.55
CA GLY A 91 -13.94 -5.25 8.14
C GLY A 91 -14.71 -6.16 7.19
N ASP A 92 -14.26 -6.32 5.92
CA ASP A 92 -14.86 -7.29 5.03
C ASP A 92 -14.55 -8.73 5.49
N VAL A 93 -15.57 -9.59 5.38
CA VAL A 93 -15.46 -11.04 5.52
C VAL A 93 -15.97 -11.67 4.24
N ALA A 94 -15.18 -12.51 3.61
CA ALA A 94 -15.57 -13.21 2.39
C ALA A 94 -15.65 -14.73 2.61
N ASP A 95 -16.71 -15.30 2.07
CA ASP A 95 -16.96 -16.74 1.99
C ASP A 95 -16.68 -17.21 0.57
N ILE A 96 -15.67 -18.03 0.39
CA ILE A 96 -15.11 -18.39 -0.91
C ILE A 96 -15.34 -19.88 -1.14
N THR A 97 -15.86 -20.21 -2.31
CA THR A 97 -16.01 -21.58 -2.83
C THR A 97 -15.40 -21.69 -4.24
N LEU A 98 -15.35 -22.86 -4.80
CA LEU A 98 -14.88 -23.06 -6.19
C LEU A 98 -15.73 -22.29 -7.19
N SER A 99 -17.03 -22.17 -6.94
CA SER A 99 -17.99 -21.56 -7.90
C SER A 99 -18.14 -20.04 -7.74
N GLY A 100 -17.63 -19.43 -6.67
CA GLY A 100 -17.76 -18.01 -6.42
C GLY A 100 -17.50 -17.60 -4.98
N PHE A 101 -17.85 -16.36 -4.64
CA PHE A 101 -17.67 -15.84 -3.29
C PHE A 101 -18.79 -14.84 -2.92
N ILE A 102 -19.02 -14.69 -1.64
CA ILE A 102 -19.92 -13.70 -1.05
C ILE A 102 -19.08 -12.85 -0.10
N ILE A 103 -19.25 -11.53 -0.14
CA ILE A 103 -18.56 -10.60 0.76
C ILE A 103 -19.62 -9.90 1.61
N VAL A 104 -19.35 -9.77 2.91
CA VAL A 104 -20.10 -8.91 3.82
C VAL A 104 -19.18 -7.85 4.42
N ASP A 105 -19.73 -6.68 4.67
CA ASP A 105 -19.01 -5.57 5.32
C ASP A 105 -18.94 -5.74 6.85
N SER A 106 -18.32 -4.79 7.52
CA SER A 106 -18.18 -4.75 8.98
C SER A 106 -19.53 -4.74 9.74
N LYS A 107 -20.62 -4.41 9.05
CA LYS A 107 -22.00 -4.43 9.60
C LYS A 107 -22.70 -5.75 9.31
N GLY A 108 -22.06 -6.65 8.57
CA GLY A 108 -22.62 -7.93 8.15
C GLY A 108 -23.57 -7.82 6.95
N SER A 109 -23.61 -6.69 6.26
CA SER A 109 -24.41 -6.50 5.06
C SER A 109 -23.68 -7.04 3.83
N PRO A 110 -24.35 -7.80 2.94
CA PRO A 110 -23.77 -8.23 1.68
C PRO A 110 -23.34 -7.04 0.82
N VAL A 111 -22.10 -7.07 0.35
CA VAL A 111 -21.54 -6.00 -0.49
C VAL A 111 -20.92 -6.58 -1.77
N ARG A 112 -20.88 -5.75 -2.81
CA ARG A 112 -20.15 -6.06 -4.04
C ARG A 112 -18.93 -5.16 -4.14
N ARG A 113 -17.75 -5.78 -4.25
CA ARG A 113 -16.50 -5.08 -4.54
C ARG A 113 -16.19 -5.19 -6.03
N ALA A 114 -15.57 -4.15 -6.58
CA ALA A 114 -15.22 -4.12 -7.99
C ALA A 114 -14.17 -5.19 -8.32
N VAL A 115 -14.32 -5.86 -9.46
CA VAL A 115 -13.28 -6.72 -10.02
C VAL A 115 -12.34 -5.85 -10.83
N HIS A 116 -11.07 -5.85 -10.48
CA HIS A 116 -9.99 -5.17 -11.18
C HIS A 116 -9.19 -6.16 -12.00
N VAL A 117 -8.69 -5.72 -13.16
CA VAL A 117 -7.76 -6.51 -13.97
C VAL A 117 -6.35 -5.97 -13.76
N SER A 118 -5.49 -6.78 -13.14
CA SER A 118 -4.11 -6.42 -12.92
C SER A 118 -3.38 -6.20 -14.24
N GLN A 119 -2.56 -5.14 -14.30
CA GLN A 119 -1.67 -4.88 -15.42
C GLN A 119 -0.33 -5.65 -15.32
N LEU A 120 -0.12 -6.36 -14.20
CA LEU A 120 1.04 -7.23 -14.05
C LEU A 120 0.94 -8.41 -15.01
N THR A 121 2.10 -8.82 -15.56
CA THR A 121 2.21 -10.01 -16.41
C THR A 121 2.97 -11.10 -15.68
N ALA A 122 2.68 -12.37 -15.99
CA ALA A 122 3.43 -13.50 -15.43
C ALA A 122 4.94 -13.39 -15.70
N ALA A 123 5.34 -12.92 -16.90
CA ALA A 123 6.73 -12.71 -17.27
C ALA A 123 7.44 -11.69 -16.34
N ALA A 124 6.72 -10.71 -15.79
CA ALA A 124 7.30 -9.73 -14.88
C ALA A 124 7.74 -10.34 -13.53
N VAL A 125 7.10 -11.44 -13.12
CA VAL A 125 7.41 -12.15 -11.86
C VAL A 125 8.31 -13.37 -12.05
N GLU A 126 8.67 -13.73 -13.29
CA GLU A 126 9.61 -14.83 -13.55
C GLU A 126 11.03 -14.47 -13.12
N LEU A 127 11.74 -15.44 -12.55
CA LEU A 127 13.15 -15.25 -12.12
C LEU A 127 14.12 -15.04 -13.30
N GLY A 128 13.80 -15.63 -14.47
CA GLY A 128 14.65 -15.57 -15.65
C GLY A 128 16.01 -16.26 -15.43
N ASN A 129 17.07 -15.63 -15.90
CA ASN A 129 18.44 -16.17 -15.82
C ASN A 129 19.16 -15.84 -14.49
N TYR A 130 18.46 -15.32 -13.51
CA TYR A 130 19.04 -14.94 -12.22
C TYR A 130 18.90 -16.06 -11.19
N SER A 131 19.82 -16.15 -10.24
CA SER A 131 19.77 -17.14 -9.16
C SER A 131 18.80 -16.72 -8.04
N HIS A 132 18.54 -15.41 -7.89
CA HIS A 132 17.70 -14.85 -6.82
C HIS A 132 16.93 -13.62 -7.33
N TYR A 133 15.71 -13.41 -6.84
CA TYR A 133 14.91 -12.23 -7.18
C TYR A 133 15.62 -10.91 -6.85
N MET A 134 16.25 -10.81 -5.70
CA MET A 134 17.03 -9.63 -5.33
C MET A 134 18.14 -9.32 -6.37
N GLN A 135 18.82 -10.33 -6.88
CA GLN A 135 19.82 -10.14 -7.93
C GLN A 135 19.18 -9.61 -9.22
N LYS A 136 18.07 -10.20 -9.68
CA LYS A 136 17.29 -9.70 -10.81
C LYS A 136 16.92 -8.23 -10.63
N GLU A 137 16.35 -7.89 -9.49
CA GLU A 137 15.85 -6.56 -9.16
C GLU A 137 16.97 -5.52 -9.08
N ILE A 138 18.19 -5.90 -8.63
CA ILE A 138 19.37 -5.04 -8.69
C ILE A 138 19.70 -4.67 -10.14
N PHE A 139 19.67 -5.63 -11.05
CA PHE A 139 19.97 -5.38 -12.47
C PHE A 139 18.83 -4.71 -13.22
N GLU A 140 17.60 -4.76 -12.72
CA GLU A 140 16.45 -4.07 -13.29
C GLU A 140 16.42 -2.57 -12.96
N GLN A 141 17.22 -2.06 -12.03
CA GLN A 141 17.17 -0.66 -11.59
C GLN A 141 17.25 0.36 -12.75
N PRO A 142 18.14 0.23 -13.76
CA PRO A 142 18.19 1.20 -14.85
C PRO A 142 16.86 1.29 -15.60
N MET A 143 16.23 0.14 -15.87
CA MET A 143 14.93 0.08 -16.55
C MET A 143 13.82 0.63 -15.65
N ALA A 144 13.81 0.29 -14.37
CA ALA A 144 12.83 0.78 -13.41
C ALA A 144 12.88 2.31 -13.28
N VAL A 145 14.07 2.91 -13.25
CA VAL A 145 14.25 4.37 -13.24
C VAL A 145 13.76 4.97 -14.56
N ALA A 146 14.08 4.37 -15.71
CA ALA A 146 13.60 4.84 -17.01
C ALA A 146 12.06 4.84 -17.07
N ASN A 147 11.41 3.77 -16.63
CA ASN A 147 9.95 3.67 -16.57
C ASN A 147 9.34 4.71 -15.61
N THR A 148 9.99 4.98 -14.47
CA THR A 148 9.56 5.99 -13.50
C THR A 148 9.58 7.39 -14.12
N LEU A 149 10.57 7.66 -14.94
CA LEU A 149 10.80 8.95 -15.58
C LEU A 149 10.10 9.12 -16.94
N GLU A 150 9.45 8.06 -17.46
CA GLU A 150 8.82 8.05 -18.80
C GLU A 150 7.80 9.19 -18.99
N MET A 151 7.09 9.60 -17.93
CA MET A 151 6.13 10.71 -17.98
C MET A 151 6.79 12.08 -18.14
N ILE A 152 8.11 12.18 -18.05
CA ILE A 152 8.85 13.42 -18.19
C ILE A 152 9.25 13.59 -19.66
N THR A 153 8.34 14.08 -20.45
CA THR A 153 8.54 14.29 -21.91
C THR A 153 9.46 15.46 -22.23
N ASN A 154 9.69 16.36 -21.26
CA ASN A 154 10.55 17.52 -21.44
C ASN A 154 11.32 17.84 -20.15
N ALA A 155 12.61 17.57 -20.16
CA ALA A 155 13.51 17.85 -19.01
C ALA A 155 13.58 19.36 -18.64
N ARG A 156 13.11 20.26 -19.51
CA ARG A 156 13.10 21.72 -19.23
C ARG A 156 11.91 22.17 -18.37
N SER A 157 10.86 21.36 -18.21
CA SER A 157 9.69 21.75 -17.43
C SER A 157 9.13 20.59 -16.62
N ILE A 158 9.59 20.47 -15.37
CA ILE A 158 8.93 19.60 -14.40
C ILE A 158 7.63 20.30 -14.00
N SER A 159 6.50 19.67 -14.38
CA SER A 159 5.17 20.18 -14.04
C SER A 159 4.69 19.61 -12.71
N PRO A 160 4.12 20.42 -11.80
CA PRO A 160 3.43 19.90 -10.60
C PRO A 160 2.34 18.88 -10.92
N LEU A 161 1.72 18.95 -12.11
CA LEU A 161 0.68 18.02 -12.57
C LEU A 161 1.13 16.56 -12.63
N LEU A 162 2.44 16.28 -12.62
CA LEU A 162 2.98 14.92 -12.47
C LEU A 162 2.51 14.24 -11.17
N PHE A 163 2.17 15.03 -10.15
CA PHE A 163 1.73 14.55 -8.84
C PHE A 163 0.20 14.56 -8.66
N GLY A 164 -0.54 15.10 -9.63
CA GLY A 164 -2.01 15.19 -9.63
C GLY A 164 -2.52 16.57 -10.00
N SER A 165 -3.81 16.69 -10.33
CA SER A 165 -4.43 17.94 -10.80
C SER A 165 -4.38 19.07 -9.77
N GLU A 166 -4.47 18.77 -8.48
CA GLU A 166 -4.44 19.75 -7.40
C GLU A 166 -3.02 20.12 -6.93
N ALA A 167 -1.99 19.49 -7.49
CA ALA A 167 -0.62 19.62 -6.98
C ALA A 167 -0.11 21.05 -7.00
N GLU A 168 -0.40 21.82 -8.04
CA GLU A 168 0.04 23.23 -8.12
C GLU A 168 -0.55 24.07 -6.99
N LYS A 169 -1.83 23.90 -6.69
CA LYS A 169 -2.53 24.59 -5.60
C LYS A 169 -1.96 24.19 -4.24
N ILE A 170 -1.82 22.89 -4.00
CA ILE A 170 -1.29 22.35 -2.74
C ILE A 170 0.16 22.81 -2.53
N PHE A 171 1.03 22.72 -3.54
CA PHE A 171 2.43 23.12 -3.42
C PHE A 171 2.63 24.62 -3.18
N ARG A 172 1.64 25.46 -3.53
CA ARG A 172 1.63 26.89 -3.16
C ARG A 172 1.22 27.13 -1.71
N ASP A 173 0.32 26.30 -1.17
CA ASP A 173 -0.25 26.45 0.17
C ASP A 173 0.67 25.93 1.29
N ILE A 174 1.52 24.97 0.99
CA ILE A 174 2.38 24.33 2.01
C ILE A 174 3.55 25.22 2.41
N ASP A 175 3.96 25.14 3.68
CA ASP A 175 5.16 25.77 4.25
C ASP A 175 6.15 24.78 4.84
N SER A 176 5.75 23.52 4.99
CA SER A 176 6.56 22.42 5.54
C SER A 176 6.23 21.08 4.88
N VAL A 177 7.13 20.12 5.04
CA VAL A 177 6.97 18.74 4.56
C VAL A 177 7.18 17.79 5.74
N LEU A 178 6.32 16.77 5.81
CA LEU A 178 6.46 15.62 6.72
C LEU A 178 6.44 14.32 5.89
N ILE A 179 7.53 13.56 5.93
CA ILE A 179 7.64 12.26 5.26
C ILE A 179 7.40 11.15 6.28
N LEU A 180 6.44 10.27 5.99
CA LEU A 180 6.05 9.13 6.83
C LEU A 180 6.29 7.83 6.05
N ALA A 181 7.18 6.99 6.53
CA ALA A 181 7.53 5.73 5.89
C ALA A 181 8.15 4.73 6.87
N CYS A 182 8.31 3.48 6.43
CA CYS A 182 9.03 2.42 7.14
C CYS A 182 10.16 1.87 6.27
N GLY A 183 11.15 1.21 6.90
CA GLY A 183 12.22 0.48 6.22
C GLY A 183 13.04 1.35 5.26
N THR A 184 13.35 0.81 4.08
CA THR A 184 14.14 1.52 3.04
C THR A 184 13.43 2.76 2.53
N SER A 185 12.10 2.79 2.47
CA SER A 185 11.32 3.98 2.12
C SER A 185 11.54 5.14 3.11
N PHE A 186 11.70 4.84 4.41
CA PHE A 186 12.10 5.85 5.41
C PHE A 186 13.49 6.40 5.09
N HIS A 187 14.46 5.56 4.72
CA HIS A 187 15.79 6.01 4.33
C HIS A 187 15.79 6.85 3.06
N ALA A 188 14.91 6.54 2.08
CA ALA A 188 14.72 7.41 0.91
C ALA A 188 14.20 8.80 1.33
N GLY A 189 13.28 8.85 2.29
CA GLY A 189 12.81 10.10 2.90
C GLY A 189 13.93 10.88 3.59
N MET A 190 14.82 10.19 4.31
CA MET A 190 15.99 10.81 4.96
C MET A 190 16.91 11.51 3.96
N VAL A 191 17.14 10.92 2.79
CA VAL A 191 17.90 11.57 1.70
C VAL A 191 17.13 12.78 1.16
N ALA A 192 15.84 12.62 0.88
CA ALA A 192 15.00 13.67 0.33
C ALA A 192 14.90 14.91 1.24
N ARG A 193 14.94 14.73 2.55
CA ARG A 193 14.96 15.82 3.51
C ARG A 193 16.05 16.82 3.18
N TYR A 194 17.29 16.35 2.99
CA TYR A 194 18.42 17.23 2.66
C TYR A 194 18.20 17.97 1.33
N TRP A 195 17.62 17.29 0.34
CA TRP A 195 17.33 17.91 -0.96
C TRP A 195 16.25 18.97 -0.86
N ILE A 196 15.12 18.65 -0.19
CA ILE A 196 13.99 19.58 -0.02
C ILE A 196 14.43 20.83 0.74
N GLU A 197 15.16 20.69 1.84
CA GLU A 197 15.66 21.82 2.64
C GLU A 197 16.67 22.65 1.84
N ALA A 198 17.65 22.01 1.18
CA ALA A 198 18.71 22.72 0.47
C ALA A 198 18.19 23.42 -0.81
N PHE A 199 17.41 22.72 -1.64
CA PHE A 199 17.01 23.23 -2.95
C PHE A 199 15.67 23.95 -2.94
N ALA A 200 14.65 23.40 -2.24
CA ALA A 200 13.34 24.04 -2.18
C ALA A 200 13.21 25.06 -1.03
N GLY A 201 14.08 25.00 -0.01
CA GLY A 201 14.03 25.88 1.17
C GLY A 201 12.77 25.70 2.00
N ILE A 202 12.24 24.48 2.02
CA ILE A 202 11.07 24.11 2.79
C ILE A 202 11.52 23.20 3.95
N PRO A 203 11.19 23.52 5.21
CA PRO A 203 11.47 22.63 6.34
C PRO A 203 10.90 21.24 6.10
N CYS A 204 11.70 20.20 6.30
CA CYS A 204 11.30 18.82 6.05
C CYS A 204 11.64 17.91 7.25
N ASN A 205 10.63 17.26 7.80
CA ASN A 205 10.79 16.22 8.81
C ASN A 205 10.54 14.85 8.20
N VAL A 206 11.25 13.85 8.73
CA VAL A 206 11.05 12.43 8.33
C VAL A 206 10.85 11.62 9.60
N GLU A 207 9.75 10.88 9.66
CA GLU A 207 9.42 10.06 10.81
C GLU A 207 9.10 8.62 10.40
N ILE A 208 9.45 7.69 11.27
CA ILE A 208 9.07 6.28 11.11
C ILE A 208 7.56 6.18 11.33
N ALA A 209 6.85 5.64 10.36
CA ALA A 209 5.39 5.62 10.40
C ALA A 209 4.82 4.80 11.56
N SER A 210 5.50 3.71 11.97
CA SER A 210 5.13 2.90 13.14
C SER A 210 5.17 3.68 14.45
N GLU A 211 6.03 4.69 14.56
CA GLU A 211 6.15 5.54 15.74
C GLU A 211 5.18 6.73 15.65
N TYR A 212 5.13 7.39 14.48
CA TYR A 212 4.29 8.56 14.29
C TYR A 212 2.81 8.29 14.56
N ARG A 213 2.31 7.10 14.18
CA ARG A 213 0.90 6.74 14.35
C ARG A 213 0.39 6.75 15.79
N TYR A 214 1.30 6.67 16.76
CA TYR A 214 0.97 6.59 18.20
C TYR A 214 1.33 7.83 18.99
N ARG A 215 2.19 8.69 18.44
CA ARG A 215 2.62 9.87 19.18
C ARG A 215 1.67 11.05 18.98
N GLU A 216 1.48 11.84 20.03
CA GLU A 216 0.89 13.16 19.91
C GLU A 216 1.92 14.15 19.34
N SER A 217 1.56 14.81 18.25
CA SER A 217 2.40 15.84 17.62
C SER A 217 1.62 17.14 17.46
N VAL A 218 2.33 18.26 17.40
CA VAL A 218 1.72 19.55 17.09
C VAL A 218 1.56 19.67 15.59
N PRO A 219 0.32 19.64 15.05
CA PRO A 219 0.11 19.68 13.63
C PRO A 219 0.29 21.08 13.05
N ASN A 220 0.83 21.16 11.84
CA ASN A 220 0.77 22.34 11.00
C ASN A 220 -0.16 22.06 9.82
N PRO A 221 -1.30 22.77 9.65
CA PRO A 221 -2.27 22.52 8.60
C PRO A 221 -1.73 22.78 7.19
N HIS A 222 -0.63 23.52 7.04
CA HIS A 222 0.08 23.78 5.80
C HIS A 222 1.24 22.80 5.55
N THR A 223 1.25 21.66 6.23
CA THR A 223 2.23 20.59 5.97
C THR A 223 1.76 19.69 4.81
N LEU A 224 2.66 19.43 3.86
CA LEU A 224 2.48 18.30 2.93
C LEU A 224 2.95 17.02 3.60
N VAL A 225 2.01 16.12 3.90
CA VAL A 225 2.32 14.77 4.39
C VAL A 225 2.64 13.87 3.21
N ILE A 226 3.86 13.40 3.12
CA ILE A 226 4.31 12.47 2.07
C ILE A 226 4.40 11.07 2.64
N THR A 227 3.66 10.13 2.08
CA THR A 227 3.82 8.71 2.38
C THR A 227 4.60 8.02 1.28
N ILE A 228 5.55 7.16 1.66
CA ILE A 228 6.37 6.39 0.73
C ILE A 228 6.22 4.91 1.05
N SER A 229 5.82 4.12 0.06
CA SER A 229 5.66 2.67 0.22
C SER A 229 5.79 1.97 -1.14
N GLN A 230 6.43 0.83 -1.18
CA GLN A 230 6.47 0.00 -2.39
C GLN A 230 5.08 -0.58 -2.67
N SER A 231 4.47 -1.29 -1.74
CA SER A 231 3.15 -1.92 -1.91
C SER A 231 1.98 -0.94 -1.80
N GLY A 232 2.17 0.15 -1.05
CA GLY A 232 1.08 1.06 -0.67
C GLY A 232 0.05 0.45 0.29
N GLU A 233 0.36 -0.72 0.86
CA GLU A 233 -0.48 -1.46 1.81
C GLU A 233 0.19 -1.57 3.19
N THR A 234 1.29 -0.88 3.44
CA THR A 234 1.98 -0.90 4.73
C THR A 234 1.06 -0.33 5.81
N ALA A 235 0.61 -1.19 6.73
CA ALA A 235 -0.40 -0.86 7.73
C ALA A 235 0.00 0.36 8.59
N ASP A 236 1.27 0.40 9.04
CA ASP A 236 1.77 1.53 9.83
C ASP A 236 1.76 2.84 9.06
N THR A 237 2.14 2.81 7.77
CA THR A 237 2.17 4.02 6.94
C THR A 237 0.76 4.53 6.66
N LEU A 238 -0.20 3.63 6.42
CA LEU A 238 -1.60 3.99 6.25
C LEU A 238 -2.20 4.58 7.54
N ALA A 239 -1.95 3.94 8.68
CA ALA A 239 -2.41 4.41 9.98
C ALA A 239 -1.78 5.77 10.36
N ALA A 240 -0.50 5.98 10.01
CA ALA A 240 0.19 7.25 10.21
C ALA A 240 -0.42 8.38 9.37
N LEU A 241 -0.77 8.11 8.10
CA LEU A 241 -1.49 9.06 7.24
C LEU A 241 -2.86 9.42 7.83
N GLN A 242 -3.62 8.42 8.28
CA GLN A 242 -4.92 8.63 8.91
C GLN A 242 -4.78 9.43 10.23
N HIS A 243 -3.72 9.15 11.00
CA HIS A 243 -3.42 9.91 12.22
C HIS A 243 -3.11 11.38 11.90
N ALA A 244 -2.24 11.66 10.92
CA ALA A 244 -1.93 13.01 10.46
C ALA A 244 -3.19 13.78 10.06
N ARG A 245 -4.11 13.14 9.35
CA ARG A 245 -5.41 13.73 8.98
C ARG A 245 -6.29 14.05 10.18
N ARG A 246 -6.37 13.14 11.18
CA ARG A 246 -7.10 13.41 12.43
C ARG A 246 -6.53 14.59 13.20
N LEU A 247 -5.23 14.82 13.12
CA LEU A 247 -4.57 15.99 13.69
C LEU A 247 -4.81 17.29 12.89
N GLY A 248 -5.44 17.24 11.73
CA GLY A 248 -5.79 18.40 10.91
C GLY A 248 -4.79 18.76 9.81
N GLN A 249 -3.84 17.89 9.49
CA GLN A 249 -2.98 18.03 8.32
C GLN A 249 -3.77 17.69 7.06
N LYS A 250 -3.93 18.68 6.16
CA LYS A 250 -4.92 18.63 5.07
C LYS A 250 -4.36 18.08 3.76
N HIS A 251 -3.06 18.18 3.53
CA HIS A 251 -2.43 17.89 2.24
C HIS A 251 -1.61 16.63 2.32
N SER A 252 -1.86 15.69 1.41
CA SER A 252 -1.15 14.41 1.35
C SER A 252 -0.72 14.05 -0.06
N LEU A 253 0.47 13.44 -0.16
CA LEU A 253 1.03 12.86 -1.38
C LEU A 253 1.48 11.43 -1.09
N SER A 254 1.05 10.46 -1.89
CA SER A 254 1.58 9.10 -1.85
C SER A 254 2.55 8.84 -3.01
N ILE A 255 3.77 8.39 -2.68
CA ILE A 255 4.75 7.85 -3.63
C ILE A 255 4.70 6.33 -3.49
N CYS A 256 4.16 5.64 -4.49
CA CYS A 256 3.85 4.22 -4.41
C CYS A 256 4.09 3.52 -5.75
N ASN A 257 4.33 2.22 -5.72
CA ASN A 257 4.50 1.43 -6.94
C ASN A 257 3.18 0.78 -7.40
N VAL A 258 2.23 0.53 -6.50
CA VAL A 258 0.96 -0.14 -6.81
C VAL A 258 -0.16 0.90 -6.99
N PRO A 259 -0.77 0.99 -8.20
CA PRO A 259 -1.69 2.08 -8.57
C PRO A 259 -2.95 2.20 -7.72
N GLU A 260 -3.51 1.07 -7.28
CA GLU A 260 -4.80 1.01 -6.59
C GLU A 260 -4.68 0.68 -5.11
N SER A 261 -3.50 0.87 -4.55
CA SER A 261 -3.23 0.59 -3.15
C SER A 261 -4.00 1.51 -2.19
N ALA A 262 -4.13 1.09 -0.94
CA ALA A 262 -4.83 1.83 0.09
C ALA A 262 -4.24 3.24 0.31
N LEU A 263 -2.91 3.38 0.30
CA LEU A 263 -2.25 4.68 0.41
C LEU A 263 -2.57 5.61 -0.77
N VAL A 264 -2.58 5.08 -2.00
CA VAL A 264 -2.93 5.86 -3.20
C VAL A 264 -4.37 6.34 -3.14
N ARG A 265 -5.31 5.47 -2.74
CA ARG A 265 -6.72 5.85 -2.57
C ARG A 265 -6.95 6.83 -1.43
N ALA A 266 -6.14 6.74 -0.38
CA ALA A 266 -6.25 7.62 0.78
C ALA A 266 -5.57 8.98 0.60
N SER A 267 -4.78 9.23 -0.42
CA SER A 267 -4.00 10.46 -0.59
C SER A 267 -4.63 11.43 -1.59
N ASP A 268 -4.43 12.74 -1.40
CA ASP A 268 -4.93 13.78 -2.31
C ASP A 268 -4.13 13.81 -3.62
N LEU A 269 -2.82 13.61 -3.50
CA LEU A 269 -1.87 13.54 -4.60
C LEU A 269 -1.21 12.16 -4.63
N ARG A 270 -0.73 11.78 -5.81
CA ARG A 270 -0.03 10.50 -6.00
C ARG A 270 1.03 10.57 -7.08
N PHE A 271 2.08 9.78 -6.89
CA PHE A 271 3.05 9.47 -7.95
C PHE A 271 3.33 7.96 -7.95
N LEU A 272 3.18 7.34 -9.12
CA LEU A 272 3.43 5.89 -9.29
C LEU A 272 4.83 5.67 -9.84
N THR A 273 5.66 4.92 -9.10
CA THR A 273 7.07 4.70 -9.46
C THR A 273 7.24 3.78 -10.67
N ARG A 274 6.25 2.94 -10.99
CA ARG A 274 6.30 2.00 -12.13
C ARG A 274 7.57 1.12 -12.16
N ALA A 275 8.07 0.77 -10.97
CA ALA A 275 9.27 -0.05 -10.83
C ALA A 275 9.05 -1.52 -11.23
N GLY A 276 7.80 -1.91 -11.50
CA GLY A 276 7.41 -3.31 -11.65
C GLY A 276 7.35 -4.04 -10.31
N PRO A 277 6.99 -5.33 -10.29
CA PRO A 277 6.92 -6.12 -9.07
C PRO A 277 8.30 -6.27 -8.43
N GLU A 278 8.37 -6.14 -7.11
CA GLU A 278 9.55 -6.40 -6.29
C GLU A 278 9.20 -7.54 -5.33
N ILE A 279 9.85 -8.69 -5.49
CA ILE A 279 9.57 -9.95 -4.78
C ILE A 279 10.62 -10.20 -3.71
N GLY A 280 11.85 -9.73 -3.93
CA GLY A 280 12.91 -9.81 -2.94
C GLY A 280 12.51 -9.12 -1.64
N VAL A 281 12.82 -9.76 -0.49
CA VAL A 281 12.48 -9.23 0.84
C VAL A 281 13.15 -7.87 1.08
N ALA A 282 14.41 -7.73 0.71
CA ALA A 282 15.13 -6.47 0.79
C ALA A 282 14.86 -5.64 -0.47
N SER A 283 14.38 -4.42 -0.30
CA SER A 283 14.06 -3.52 -1.41
C SER A 283 15.34 -3.04 -2.13
N THR A 284 15.28 -2.99 -3.45
CA THR A 284 16.36 -2.56 -4.34
C THR A 284 15.86 -1.52 -5.35
N LYS A 285 15.22 -1.95 -6.43
CA LYS A 285 14.71 -1.06 -7.49
C LYS A 285 13.62 -0.12 -7.01
N ALA A 286 12.77 -0.54 -6.07
CA ALA A 286 11.75 0.33 -5.50
C ALA A 286 12.39 1.49 -4.73
N PHE A 287 13.44 1.24 -3.93
CA PHE A 287 14.19 2.30 -3.24
C PHE A 287 14.78 3.32 -4.22
N THR A 288 15.44 2.83 -5.28
CA THR A 288 16.08 3.70 -6.28
C THR A 288 15.06 4.55 -7.03
N THR A 289 13.91 3.98 -7.39
CA THR A 289 12.82 4.74 -8.05
C THR A 289 12.16 5.73 -7.11
N GLN A 290 12.04 5.43 -5.81
CA GLN A 290 11.56 6.39 -4.80
C GLN A 290 12.51 7.60 -4.72
N LEU A 291 13.84 7.39 -4.71
CA LEU A 291 14.81 8.48 -4.76
C LEU A 291 14.64 9.34 -6.02
N ALA A 292 14.44 8.72 -7.18
CA ALA A 292 14.22 9.45 -8.43
C ALA A 292 12.97 10.35 -8.36
N VAL A 293 11.86 9.82 -7.82
CA VAL A 293 10.61 10.60 -7.64
C VAL A 293 10.78 11.72 -6.61
N LEU A 294 11.48 11.46 -5.52
CA LEU A 294 11.76 12.48 -4.49
C LEU A 294 12.65 13.60 -5.02
N ALA A 295 13.61 13.28 -5.89
CA ALA A 295 14.39 14.30 -6.61
C ALA A 295 13.50 15.16 -7.53
N LEU A 296 12.58 14.53 -8.29
CA LEU A 296 11.61 15.25 -9.12
C LEU A 296 10.70 16.15 -8.29
N LEU A 297 10.18 15.65 -7.18
CA LEU A 297 9.36 16.44 -6.26
C LEU A 297 10.13 17.63 -5.73
N THR A 298 11.38 17.43 -5.30
CA THR A 298 12.26 18.49 -4.81
C THR A 298 12.46 19.56 -5.87
N MET A 299 12.75 19.18 -7.11
CA MET A 299 12.90 20.13 -8.22
C MET A 299 11.59 20.88 -8.52
N GLY A 300 10.45 20.18 -8.48
CA GLY A 300 9.12 20.79 -8.63
C GLY A 300 8.84 21.84 -7.57
N LEU A 301 9.06 21.51 -6.31
CA LEU A 301 8.90 22.41 -5.16
C LEU A 301 9.87 23.60 -5.25
N ALA A 302 11.14 23.36 -5.58
CA ALA A 302 12.16 24.41 -5.72
C ALA A 302 11.81 25.39 -6.84
N LYS A 303 11.28 24.89 -7.98
CA LYS A 303 10.78 25.74 -9.06
C LYS A 303 9.60 26.59 -8.63
N MET A 304 8.63 26.00 -7.92
CA MET A 304 7.46 26.72 -7.38
C MET A 304 7.86 27.83 -6.39
N ARG A 305 8.96 27.65 -5.68
CA ARG A 305 9.54 28.64 -4.76
C ARG A 305 10.48 29.64 -5.43
N GLY A 306 10.63 29.58 -6.77
CA GLY A 306 11.53 30.49 -7.52
C GLY A 306 13.01 30.27 -7.23
N ARG A 307 13.39 29.10 -6.70
CA ARG A 307 14.78 28.75 -6.33
C ARG A 307 15.53 28.03 -7.45
N LEU A 308 14.83 27.52 -8.45
CA LEU A 308 15.40 26.96 -9.67
C LEU A 308 15.04 27.87 -10.83
N THR A 309 16.06 28.39 -11.51
CA THR A 309 15.91 29.02 -12.82
C THR A 309 15.79 27.93 -13.89
N THR A 310 14.93 28.13 -14.86
CA THR A 310 14.77 27.22 -16.02
C THR A 310 16.03 27.08 -16.82
#